data_69f41bc24d1a27365d46d0fe5665278b
#
_entry.id   69f41bc24d1a27365d46d0fe5665278b
#
_cell.length_a   1.000
_cell.length_b   1.000
_cell.length_c   1.000
_cell.angle_alpha   90.00
_cell.angle_beta   90.00
_cell.angle_gamma   90.00
#
_symmetry.space_group_name_H-M   'P 1'
#
loop_
_entity.id
_entity.type
_entity.pdbx_description
1 polymer ?
#
loop_
_entity_poly.entity_id
_entity_poly.type
_entity_poly.pdbx_seq_one_letter_code
_entity_poly.pdbx_strand_id
1 'polypeptide(L)'
;MLILSLLLSLSSPVHAAFPAPEKSTAPITIVFPAENSVLGPADAAWLIGNVSEPKGLFKINGETITVHPDGAWLAWVPVAPGTFTFSATLSVGTSFYAYQRVVDVLPPQAPLPAKPVAFDNDSLTPRADLELRPGDWLLTRAKVSPGAKPEFRLGRKGAWQPMREVVPALGIYEGAYLLRTEDETTGAPVQFRAQGHGGAAATAPGKVTVTRATPLVGVLRGQNVVMVRTGPGEGDLFPAIGGTRFVVGGRQGNELKLLLSNGQTGWIDGKTVEMLLPGAHPPRAETETVGVRSGERESTVRVGLGDRVPFIVEENEDLTAVTVRLHYTYLHTNWIVYPDNEDFVDEVRLKQETSDIVAMTVKLKPGKHLWGYWAGFEGNALKLELRKPPRLAKKGSPLSGVRVFLDPGHMPSAPGAIGPLGTKEMDINLAIAREAEALLKADGAVPILSRKDEKDEVSLVDRPKLAVEKKADVFVSVHNNFLPGSSNPFRGGPHGYSIFYYHPHSLELARAVYEGYHKRVPLSSEELRFGDYLVLRNPAMPAILTESAYLTYPEQEAMLLEEPFRKKLAAAIVDGLRAYFKDLRDQEKRR
;
A
#
# COMPACT_ATOMS: atom_id res chain seq x y z
N MET A 1 9.98 39.58 58.59
CA MET A 1 10.38 39.36 57.17
C MET A 1 10.74 37.88 57.05
N LEU A 2 9.76 37.05 56.74
CA LEU A 2 9.98 35.64 56.44
C LEU A 2 10.00 35.45 54.93
N ILE A 3 11.11 34.96 54.43
CA ILE A 3 11.25 34.56 53.00
C ILE A 3 10.81 33.12 52.90
N LEU A 4 9.67 32.88 52.23
CA LEU A 4 9.14 31.59 51.93
C LEU A 4 9.75 31.12 50.60
N SER A 5 10.71 30.21 50.63
CA SER A 5 11.29 29.56 49.46
C SER A 5 10.33 28.47 48.96
N LEU A 6 9.71 28.70 47.81
CA LEU A 6 8.89 27.75 47.11
C LEU A 6 9.80 26.76 46.36
N LEU A 7 9.95 25.55 46.86
CA LEU A 7 10.56 24.43 46.15
C LEU A 7 9.53 23.91 45.12
N LEU A 8 9.71 24.27 43.87
CA LEU A 8 9.06 23.60 42.75
C LEU A 8 9.68 22.20 42.58
N SER A 9 8.98 21.20 43.03
CA SER A 9 9.25 19.81 42.69
C SER A 9 8.92 19.60 41.20
N LEU A 10 9.95 19.55 40.35
CA LEU A 10 9.85 19.03 38.99
C LEU A 10 9.52 17.54 39.09
N SER A 11 8.25 17.19 39.03
CA SER A 11 7.84 15.81 38.80
C SER A 11 8.24 15.45 37.36
N SER A 12 9.27 14.62 37.23
CA SER A 12 9.58 13.93 35.96
C SER A 12 8.32 13.21 35.50
N PRO A 13 7.94 13.28 34.21
CA PRO A 13 6.82 12.50 33.71
C PRO A 13 7.14 11.02 33.95
N VAL A 14 6.31 10.36 34.71
CA VAL A 14 6.32 8.90 34.86
C VAL A 14 6.03 8.35 33.46
N HIS A 15 7.05 7.90 32.75
CA HIS A 15 6.86 7.11 31.54
C HIS A 15 6.13 5.84 31.98
N ALA A 16 4.93 5.60 31.43
CA ALA A 16 4.26 4.32 31.61
C ALA A 16 5.26 3.23 31.16
N ALA A 17 5.50 2.26 32.05
CA ALA A 17 6.39 1.15 31.75
C ALA A 17 5.87 0.45 30.47
N PHE A 18 6.79 0.12 29.57
CA PHE A 18 6.44 -0.67 28.40
C PHE A 18 5.79 -1.97 28.86
N PRO A 19 4.60 -2.35 28.35
CA PRO A 19 3.94 -3.58 28.77
C PRO A 19 4.86 -4.77 28.43
N ALA A 20 5.27 -5.52 29.44
CA ALA A 20 5.98 -6.76 29.20
C ALA A 20 5.08 -7.69 28.38
N PRO A 21 5.63 -8.45 27.41
CA PRO A 21 4.84 -9.43 26.68
C PRO A 21 4.16 -10.36 27.67
N GLU A 22 2.88 -10.68 27.44
CA GLU A 22 2.17 -11.68 28.23
C GLU A 22 2.84 -13.04 28.02
N LYS A 23 3.83 -13.36 28.85
CA LYS A 23 4.48 -14.67 28.82
C LYS A 23 3.43 -15.73 29.04
N SER A 24 3.25 -16.62 28.09
CA SER A 24 2.47 -17.84 28.28
C SER A 24 3.04 -18.61 29.46
N THR A 25 2.18 -19.06 30.39
CA THR A 25 2.55 -19.98 31.48
C THR A 25 2.74 -21.41 30.97
N ALA A 26 2.43 -21.67 29.70
CA ALA A 26 2.60 -22.98 29.07
C ALA A 26 4.09 -23.27 28.84
N PRO A 27 4.54 -24.52 29.09
CA PRO A 27 5.94 -24.92 28.88
C PRO A 27 6.43 -24.72 27.43
N ILE A 28 5.52 -24.85 26.46
CA ILE A 28 5.79 -24.67 25.03
C ILE A 28 4.65 -23.83 24.43
N THR A 29 4.99 -22.77 23.71
CA THR A 29 4.04 -21.95 22.95
C THR A 29 4.49 -21.86 21.50
N ILE A 30 3.60 -22.14 20.55
CA ILE A 30 3.78 -21.84 19.13
C ILE A 30 2.90 -20.64 18.80
N VAL A 31 3.52 -19.51 18.47
CA VAL A 31 2.83 -18.25 18.12
C VAL A 31 2.39 -18.27 16.66
N PHE A 32 3.29 -18.70 15.77
CA PHE A 32 3.01 -18.84 14.35
C PHE A 32 3.56 -20.19 13.84
N PRO A 33 2.83 -20.89 12.96
CA PRO A 33 1.52 -20.58 12.43
C PRO A 33 0.39 -20.77 13.46
N ALA A 34 -0.76 -20.14 13.23
CA ALA A 34 -1.93 -20.32 14.07
C ALA A 34 -2.51 -21.75 13.93
N GLU A 35 -3.24 -22.20 14.97
CA GLU A 35 -3.93 -23.49 14.93
C GLU A 35 -4.91 -23.55 13.78
N ASN A 36 -4.95 -24.68 13.04
CA ASN A 36 -5.81 -24.93 11.89
C ASN A 36 -5.66 -23.90 10.74
N SER A 37 -4.52 -23.20 10.68
CA SER A 37 -4.25 -22.30 9.56
C SER A 37 -3.86 -23.07 8.31
N VAL A 38 -4.12 -22.47 7.15
CA VAL A 38 -3.75 -23.02 5.84
C VAL A 38 -2.41 -22.40 5.42
N LEU A 39 -1.41 -23.25 5.22
CA LEU A 39 -0.12 -22.85 4.65
C LEU A 39 -0.15 -23.03 3.13
N GLY A 40 0.52 -22.12 2.43
CA GLY A 40 0.73 -22.25 0.99
C GLY A 40 1.53 -23.50 0.63
N PRO A 41 1.61 -23.86 -0.66
CA PRO A 41 2.44 -24.96 -1.12
C PRO A 41 3.90 -24.73 -0.77
N ALA A 42 4.47 -25.61 0.04
CA ALA A 42 5.86 -25.52 0.51
C ALA A 42 6.41 -26.89 0.93
N ASP A 43 7.71 -27.07 0.81
CA ASP A 43 8.41 -28.25 1.32
C ASP A 43 8.86 -28.07 2.78
N ALA A 44 8.82 -26.85 3.28
CA ALA A 44 9.10 -26.50 4.67
C ALA A 44 8.39 -25.19 5.05
N ALA A 45 8.15 -25.02 6.34
CA ALA A 45 7.53 -23.83 6.91
C ALA A 45 8.37 -23.31 8.08
N TRP A 46 8.33 -21.99 8.32
CA TRP A 46 8.92 -21.42 9.52
C TRP A 46 7.89 -21.32 10.63
N LEU A 47 8.38 -21.47 11.85
CA LEU A 47 7.59 -21.36 13.07
C LEU A 47 8.32 -20.47 14.05
N ILE A 48 7.56 -19.74 14.85
CA ILE A 48 8.07 -19.00 16.02
C ILE A 48 7.24 -19.29 17.25
N GLY A 49 7.88 -19.12 18.38
CA GLY A 49 7.26 -19.27 19.67
C GLY A 49 8.26 -19.17 20.81
N ASN A 50 7.84 -19.63 21.98
CA ASN A 50 8.68 -19.60 23.16
C ASN A 50 8.55 -20.88 23.99
N VAL A 51 9.55 -21.10 24.85
CA VAL A 51 9.56 -22.14 25.89
C VAL A 51 9.83 -21.51 27.24
N SER A 52 9.27 -22.10 28.30
CA SER A 52 9.43 -21.63 29.68
C SER A 52 10.85 -21.85 30.22
N GLU A 53 11.56 -22.87 29.68
CA GLU A 53 12.88 -23.30 30.16
C GLU A 53 13.89 -23.27 28.99
N PRO A 54 14.57 -22.12 28.75
CA PRO A 54 15.45 -21.94 27.60
C PRO A 54 16.63 -22.92 27.53
N LYS A 55 17.06 -23.48 28.68
CA LYS A 55 18.16 -24.43 28.75
C LYS A 55 17.72 -25.88 28.52
N GLY A 56 16.42 -26.14 28.37
CA GLY A 56 15.89 -27.46 28.07
C GLY A 56 16.21 -27.88 26.63
N LEU A 57 16.20 -29.19 26.40
CA LEU A 57 16.31 -29.71 25.04
C LEU A 57 14.96 -29.57 24.34
N PHE A 58 14.87 -28.59 23.44
CA PHE A 58 13.68 -28.31 22.66
C PHE A 58 13.79 -28.91 21.25
N LYS A 59 12.74 -29.61 20.83
CA LYS A 59 12.66 -30.22 19.50
C LYS A 59 11.31 -29.98 18.84
N ILE A 60 11.31 -29.87 17.51
CA ILE A 60 10.09 -29.88 16.68
C ILE A 60 10.27 -30.99 15.62
N ASN A 61 9.32 -31.93 15.57
CA ASN A 61 9.36 -33.11 14.68
C ASN A 61 10.69 -33.89 14.78
N GLY A 62 11.28 -33.94 15.97
CA GLY A 62 12.55 -34.62 16.23
C GLY A 62 13.81 -33.77 16.00
N GLU A 63 13.73 -32.68 15.27
CA GLU A 63 14.83 -31.74 15.03
C GLU A 63 15.06 -30.83 16.24
N THR A 64 16.32 -30.68 16.65
CA THR A 64 16.70 -29.80 17.76
C THR A 64 16.66 -28.35 17.30
N ILE A 65 15.92 -27.52 18.03
CA ILE A 65 15.75 -26.10 17.74
C ILE A 65 16.56 -25.27 18.72
N THR A 66 17.29 -24.30 18.19
CA THR A 66 18.03 -23.32 19.01
C THR A 66 17.03 -22.38 19.69
N VAL A 67 17.17 -22.25 21.00
CA VAL A 67 16.35 -21.38 21.84
C VAL A 67 17.19 -20.18 22.27
N HIS A 68 16.67 -18.99 22.11
CA HIS A 68 17.27 -17.74 22.60
C HIS A 68 17.24 -17.72 24.15
N PRO A 69 18.16 -17.00 24.84
CA PRO A 69 18.23 -16.99 26.31
C PRO A 69 16.96 -16.57 27.04
N ASP A 70 16.07 -15.81 26.40
CA ASP A 70 14.76 -15.38 26.96
C ASP A 70 13.63 -16.40 26.73
N GLY A 71 13.93 -17.50 26.02
CA GLY A 71 12.98 -18.56 25.71
C GLY A 71 12.37 -18.50 24.31
N ALA A 72 12.58 -17.43 23.56
CA ALA A 72 12.11 -17.29 22.18
C ALA A 72 12.84 -18.28 21.24
N TRP A 73 12.17 -18.71 20.19
CA TRP A 73 12.76 -19.56 19.16
C TRP A 73 12.15 -19.32 17.78
N LEU A 74 12.96 -19.60 16.75
CA LEU A 74 12.58 -19.61 15.35
C LEU A 74 13.05 -20.93 14.73
N ALA A 75 12.16 -21.61 14.03
CA ALA A 75 12.43 -22.89 13.41
C ALA A 75 12.05 -22.88 11.93
N TRP A 76 12.76 -23.68 11.12
CA TRP A 76 12.43 -24.01 9.74
C TRP A 76 12.28 -25.52 9.64
N VAL A 77 11.06 -25.99 9.43
CA VAL A 77 10.70 -27.41 9.57
C VAL A 77 10.12 -27.93 8.28
N PRO A 78 10.61 -29.09 7.76
CA PRO A 78 9.99 -29.75 6.62
C PRO A 78 8.50 -30.04 6.88
N VAL A 79 7.69 -29.83 5.85
CA VAL A 79 6.24 -30.13 5.87
C VAL A 79 5.86 -30.98 4.67
N ALA A 80 4.71 -31.62 4.76
CA ALA A 80 4.10 -32.38 3.65
C ALA A 80 2.68 -31.89 3.39
N PRO A 81 2.20 -31.97 2.15
CA PRO A 81 0.83 -31.59 1.79
C PRO A 81 -0.23 -32.38 2.57
N GLY A 82 -1.34 -31.72 2.88
CA GLY A 82 -2.46 -32.22 3.67
C GLY A 82 -2.44 -31.74 5.10
N THR A 83 -3.23 -32.34 5.96
CA THR A 83 -3.23 -32.04 7.40
C THR A 83 -1.90 -32.46 8.00
N PHE A 84 -1.13 -31.49 8.50
CA PHE A 84 0.21 -31.68 9.03
C PHE A 84 0.27 -31.25 10.48
N THR A 85 1.01 -32.03 11.31
CA THR A 85 1.15 -31.77 12.74
C THR A 85 2.62 -31.46 13.07
N PHE A 86 2.86 -30.27 13.60
CA PHE A 86 4.11 -29.94 14.27
C PHE A 86 4.08 -30.48 15.69
N SER A 87 4.95 -31.44 16.01
CA SER A 87 5.07 -32.05 17.33
C SER A 87 6.26 -31.45 18.04
N ALA A 88 6.03 -30.56 19.00
CA ALA A 88 7.04 -29.90 19.79
C ALA A 88 7.23 -30.64 21.12
N THR A 89 8.49 -30.80 21.55
CA THR A 89 8.83 -31.45 22.83
C THR A 89 9.92 -30.66 23.54
N LEU A 90 9.79 -30.53 24.86
CA LEU A 90 10.76 -29.88 25.75
C LEU A 90 11.13 -30.81 26.87
N SER A 91 12.41 -31.14 27.00
CA SER A 91 12.97 -31.97 28.10
C SER A 91 13.83 -31.10 29.01
N VAL A 92 13.53 -31.11 30.29
CA VAL A 92 14.20 -30.34 31.34
C VAL A 92 14.49 -31.27 32.55
N GLY A 93 15.72 -31.73 32.69
CA GLY A 93 16.04 -32.74 33.70
C GLY A 93 15.21 -34.02 33.53
N THR A 94 14.34 -34.33 34.49
CA THR A 94 13.42 -35.48 34.44
C THR A 94 12.03 -35.10 33.91
N SER A 95 11.74 -33.82 33.68
CA SER A 95 10.46 -33.33 33.16
C SER A 95 10.43 -33.38 31.65
N PHE A 96 9.27 -33.81 31.11
CA PHE A 96 9.02 -33.88 29.68
C PHE A 96 7.67 -33.22 29.36
N TYR A 97 7.68 -32.29 28.41
CA TYR A 97 6.50 -31.58 27.93
C TYR A 97 6.33 -31.81 26.43
N ALA A 98 5.11 -31.94 25.98
CA ALA A 98 4.77 -32.09 24.57
C ALA A 98 3.61 -31.16 24.22
N TYR A 99 3.68 -30.62 23.01
CA TYR A 99 2.65 -29.77 22.41
C TYR A 99 2.51 -30.06 20.92
N GLN A 100 1.32 -29.98 20.40
CA GLN A 100 1.05 -30.20 18.97
C GLN A 100 0.36 -28.97 18.38
N ARG A 101 0.74 -28.65 17.13
CA ARG A 101 0.13 -27.62 16.31
C ARG A 101 -0.28 -28.26 15.00
N VAL A 102 -1.57 -28.22 14.68
CA VAL A 102 -2.12 -28.75 13.42
C VAL A 102 -2.31 -27.62 12.42
N VAL A 103 -1.93 -27.87 11.17
CA VAL A 103 -2.11 -26.97 10.02
C VAL A 103 -2.50 -27.79 8.80
N ASP A 104 -3.07 -27.13 7.79
CA ASP A 104 -3.28 -27.72 6.47
C ASP A 104 -2.29 -27.13 5.48
N VAL A 105 -1.44 -27.97 4.88
CA VAL A 105 -0.47 -27.54 3.86
C VAL A 105 -1.05 -27.81 2.49
N LEU A 106 -1.20 -26.76 1.68
CA LEU A 106 -1.70 -26.91 0.32
C LEU A 106 -0.70 -27.73 -0.52
N PRO A 107 -1.17 -28.63 -1.38
CA PRO A 107 -0.29 -29.35 -2.29
C PRO A 107 0.33 -28.36 -3.29
N PRO A 108 1.56 -28.61 -3.76
CA PRO A 108 2.13 -27.84 -4.86
C PRO A 108 1.26 -27.98 -6.10
N GLN A 109 1.22 -26.93 -6.90
CA GLN A 109 0.51 -27.01 -8.17
C GLN A 109 1.18 -28.10 -9.03
N ALA A 110 0.48 -29.19 -9.21
CA ALA A 110 0.92 -30.26 -10.08
C ALA A 110 0.26 -30.14 -11.47
N PRO A 111 0.91 -30.58 -12.55
CA PRO A 111 0.25 -30.72 -13.84
C PRO A 111 -0.87 -31.75 -13.75
N LEU A 112 -1.86 -31.61 -14.62
CA LEU A 112 -2.84 -32.66 -14.82
C LEU A 112 -2.17 -33.89 -15.45
N PRO A 113 -2.74 -35.10 -15.29
CA PRO A 113 -2.27 -36.28 -16.00
C PRO A 113 -2.21 -36.07 -17.52
N ALA A 114 -1.15 -36.55 -18.15
CA ALA A 114 -1.02 -36.38 -19.61
C ALA A 114 -2.11 -37.10 -20.39
N LYS A 115 -2.64 -38.17 -19.80
CA LYS A 115 -3.72 -39.00 -20.40
C LYS A 115 -4.68 -39.53 -19.33
N PRO A 116 -6.02 -39.49 -19.58
CA PRO A 116 -6.65 -38.79 -20.70
C PRO A 116 -6.45 -37.28 -20.63
N VAL A 117 -6.54 -36.57 -21.75
CA VAL A 117 -6.52 -35.11 -21.76
C VAL A 117 -7.71 -34.57 -20.97
N ALA A 118 -7.43 -33.64 -20.05
CA ALA A 118 -8.44 -33.07 -19.16
C ALA A 118 -8.23 -31.56 -18.96
N PHE A 119 -9.31 -30.89 -18.58
CA PHE A 119 -9.30 -29.51 -18.08
C PHE A 119 -9.47 -29.50 -16.56
N ASP A 120 -8.77 -28.60 -15.89
CA ASP A 120 -9.11 -28.18 -14.53
C ASP A 120 -10.18 -27.10 -14.61
N ASN A 121 -11.42 -27.47 -14.31
CA ASN A 121 -12.58 -26.58 -14.45
C ASN A 121 -12.48 -25.32 -13.57
N ASP A 122 -11.78 -25.42 -12.43
CA ASP A 122 -11.59 -24.29 -11.53
C ASP A 122 -10.55 -23.27 -12.05
N SER A 123 -9.79 -23.63 -13.06
CA SER A 123 -8.80 -22.75 -13.70
C SER A 123 -9.36 -21.93 -14.87
N LEU A 124 -10.57 -22.27 -15.34
CA LEU A 124 -11.13 -21.67 -16.55
C LEU A 124 -11.55 -20.22 -16.34
N THR A 125 -11.16 -19.35 -17.27
CA THR A 125 -11.61 -17.96 -17.29
C THR A 125 -12.38 -17.64 -18.58
N PRO A 126 -13.36 -16.69 -18.51
CA PRO A 126 -13.71 -15.82 -17.41
C PRO A 126 -14.44 -16.56 -16.27
N ARG A 127 -14.13 -16.19 -15.02
CA ARG A 127 -14.84 -16.73 -13.84
C ARG A 127 -16.14 -15.99 -13.53
N ALA A 128 -16.16 -14.68 -13.80
CA ALA A 128 -17.33 -13.82 -13.66
C ALA A 128 -17.85 -13.38 -15.03
N ASP A 129 -19.10 -12.98 -15.08
CA ASP A 129 -19.69 -12.44 -16.30
C ASP A 129 -18.95 -11.19 -16.76
N LEU A 130 -18.67 -11.14 -18.08
CA LEU A 130 -18.01 -10.04 -18.75
C LEU A 130 -19.00 -9.31 -19.66
N GLU A 131 -18.90 -7.98 -19.65
CA GLU A 131 -19.49 -7.13 -20.67
C GLU A 131 -18.36 -6.38 -21.39
N LEU A 132 -18.20 -6.67 -22.66
CA LEU A 132 -17.13 -6.20 -23.52
C LEU A 132 -17.70 -5.54 -24.78
N ARG A 133 -16.82 -4.88 -25.55
CA ARG A 133 -17.17 -4.22 -26.79
C ARG A 133 -16.33 -4.72 -27.96
N PRO A 134 -16.78 -4.52 -29.19
CA PRO A 134 -15.90 -4.66 -30.36
C PRO A 134 -14.64 -3.80 -30.19
N GLY A 135 -13.48 -4.40 -30.43
CA GLY A 135 -12.16 -3.79 -30.18
C GLY A 135 -11.54 -4.16 -28.83
N ASP A 136 -12.31 -4.76 -27.91
CA ASP A 136 -11.75 -5.31 -26.67
C ASP A 136 -11.17 -6.72 -26.90
N TRP A 137 -10.20 -7.10 -26.08
CA TRP A 137 -9.66 -8.45 -26.07
C TRP A 137 -10.47 -9.33 -25.11
N LEU A 138 -11.00 -10.45 -25.61
CA LEU A 138 -11.44 -11.55 -24.77
C LEU A 138 -10.21 -12.39 -24.41
N LEU A 139 -9.78 -12.30 -23.15
CA LEU A 139 -8.66 -13.05 -22.60
C LEU A 139 -9.19 -14.28 -21.88
N THR A 140 -8.59 -15.44 -22.13
CA THR A 140 -8.96 -16.71 -21.52
C THR A 140 -7.74 -17.41 -20.97
N ARG A 141 -7.95 -18.18 -19.89
CA ARG A 141 -6.92 -19.01 -19.28
C ARG A 141 -7.50 -20.36 -18.91
N ALA A 142 -6.72 -21.40 -19.06
CA ALA A 142 -7.10 -22.76 -18.69
C ALA A 142 -5.87 -23.54 -18.25
N LYS A 143 -6.01 -24.39 -17.22
CA LYS A 143 -5.06 -25.44 -16.92
C LYS A 143 -5.55 -26.70 -17.60
N VAL A 144 -4.71 -27.28 -18.44
CA VAL A 144 -5.00 -28.44 -19.29
C VAL A 144 -3.86 -29.44 -19.15
N SER A 145 -4.05 -30.69 -19.49
CA SER A 145 -2.96 -31.67 -19.57
C SER A 145 -1.79 -31.10 -20.37
N PRO A 146 -0.53 -31.16 -19.84
CA PRO A 146 0.64 -30.61 -20.51
C PRO A 146 0.84 -31.15 -21.93
N GLY A 147 1.26 -30.27 -22.85
CA GLY A 147 1.47 -30.62 -24.25
C GLY A 147 0.18 -30.87 -25.05
N ALA A 148 -1.00 -30.65 -24.47
CA ALA A 148 -2.25 -30.61 -25.19
C ALA A 148 -2.28 -29.43 -26.17
N LYS A 149 -3.23 -29.46 -27.11
CA LYS A 149 -3.48 -28.34 -28.03
C LYS A 149 -4.88 -27.80 -27.76
N PRO A 150 -5.06 -27.03 -26.69
CA PRO A 150 -6.37 -26.49 -26.37
C PRO A 150 -6.73 -25.33 -27.30
N GLU A 151 -8.02 -25.20 -27.54
CA GLU A 151 -8.65 -24.11 -28.27
C GLU A 151 -9.85 -23.62 -27.46
N PHE A 152 -10.19 -22.35 -27.63
CA PHE A 152 -11.40 -21.76 -27.07
C PHE A 152 -12.24 -21.08 -28.14
N ARG A 153 -13.51 -20.82 -27.84
CA ARG A 153 -14.39 -20.00 -28.68
C ARG A 153 -15.43 -19.25 -27.85
N LEU A 154 -15.88 -18.13 -28.38
CA LEU A 154 -17.02 -17.40 -27.88
C LEU A 154 -18.33 -17.96 -28.46
N GLY A 155 -19.25 -18.35 -27.59
CA GLY A 155 -20.52 -18.91 -27.99
C GLY A 155 -20.41 -20.29 -28.68
N ARG A 156 -21.54 -20.81 -29.16
CA ARG A 156 -21.60 -22.13 -29.79
C ARG A 156 -21.18 -22.13 -31.27
N LYS A 157 -21.25 -20.99 -31.92
CA LYS A 157 -21.00 -20.83 -33.37
C LYS A 157 -19.69 -20.10 -33.68
N GLY A 158 -18.99 -19.54 -32.68
CA GLY A 158 -17.72 -18.84 -32.87
C GLY A 158 -16.63 -19.78 -33.39
N ALA A 159 -15.68 -19.20 -34.12
CA ALA A 159 -14.50 -19.90 -34.60
C ALA A 159 -13.61 -20.31 -33.42
N TRP A 160 -13.01 -21.49 -33.48
CA TRP A 160 -12.05 -21.95 -32.50
C TRP A 160 -10.74 -21.15 -32.62
N GLN A 161 -10.25 -20.65 -31.50
CA GLN A 161 -9.00 -19.88 -31.37
C GLN A 161 -7.98 -20.74 -30.64
N PRO A 162 -6.74 -20.85 -31.11
CA PRO A 162 -5.71 -21.62 -30.43
C PRO A 162 -5.28 -20.92 -29.12
N MET A 163 -4.89 -21.74 -28.14
CA MET A 163 -4.29 -21.26 -26.88
C MET A 163 -2.81 -21.60 -26.84
N ARG A 164 -2.01 -20.71 -26.24
CA ARG A 164 -0.57 -20.88 -26.06
C ARG A 164 -0.26 -21.35 -24.66
N GLU A 165 0.60 -22.34 -24.53
CA GLU A 165 1.12 -22.79 -23.24
C GLU A 165 2.11 -21.75 -22.69
N VAL A 166 1.80 -21.21 -21.50
CA VAL A 166 2.59 -20.15 -20.85
C VAL A 166 3.39 -20.67 -19.67
N VAL A 167 2.95 -21.77 -19.04
CA VAL A 167 3.69 -22.48 -17.99
C VAL A 167 3.69 -23.97 -18.32
N PRO A 168 4.64 -24.45 -19.14
CA PRO A 168 4.65 -25.83 -19.62
C PRO A 168 4.66 -26.89 -18.52
N ALA A 169 5.43 -26.64 -17.44
CA ALA A 169 5.52 -27.56 -16.30
C ALA A 169 4.17 -27.80 -15.59
N LEU A 170 3.22 -26.90 -15.74
CA LEU A 170 1.89 -26.96 -15.10
C LEU A 170 0.74 -27.16 -16.09
N GLY A 171 1.00 -27.08 -17.39
CA GLY A 171 -0.05 -27.14 -18.41
C GLY A 171 -0.99 -25.95 -18.38
N ILE A 172 -0.46 -24.74 -18.13
CA ILE A 172 -1.24 -23.50 -18.12
C ILE A 172 -1.19 -22.87 -19.50
N TYR A 173 -2.37 -22.63 -20.07
CA TYR A 173 -2.57 -22.07 -21.40
C TYR A 173 -3.33 -20.76 -21.31
N GLU A 174 -2.98 -19.83 -22.20
CA GLU A 174 -3.68 -18.56 -22.39
C GLU A 174 -4.10 -18.39 -23.84
N GLY A 175 -5.26 -17.77 -24.02
CA GLY A 175 -5.82 -17.44 -25.31
C GLY A 175 -6.33 -16.01 -25.33
N ALA A 176 -6.22 -15.36 -26.50
CA ALA A 176 -6.71 -14.02 -26.71
C ALA A 176 -7.47 -13.94 -28.03
N TYR A 177 -8.60 -13.23 -28.03
CA TYR A 177 -9.39 -12.97 -29.22
C TYR A 177 -9.83 -11.53 -29.24
N LEU A 178 -9.45 -10.80 -30.30
CA LEU A 178 -9.89 -9.43 -30.51
C LEU A 178 -11.33 -9.44 -31.03
N LEU A 179 -12.26 -8.95 -30.20
CA LEU A 179 -13.69 -8.93 -30.51
C LEU A 179 -13.99 -8.00 -31.68
N ARG A 180 -14.85 -8.47 -32.57
CA ARG A 180 -15.28 -7.76 -33.77
C ARG A 180 -16.74 -7.35 -33.65
N THR A 181 -17.19 -6.54 -34.59
CA THR A 181 -18.58 -6.07 -34.65
C THR A 181 -19.59 -7.21 -34.83
N GLU A 182 -19.20 -8.26 -35.56
CA GLU A 182 -20.00 -9.44 -35.80
C GLU A 182 -20.12 -10.38 -34.59
N ASP A 183 -19.29 -10.21 -33.56
CA ASP A 183 -19.33 -11.01 -32.34
C ASP A 183 -20.41 -10.56 -31.33
N GLU A 184 -21.26 -9.59 -31.71
CA GLU A 184 -22.35 -9.11 -30.88
C GLU A 184 -23.21 -10.27 -30.34
N THR A 185 -23.31 -10.35 -29.03
CA THR A 185 -23.98 -11.45 -28.33
C THR A 185 -24.35 -11.09 -26.92
N THR A 186 -25.31 -11.80 -26.34
CA THR A 186 -25.72 -11.64 -24.94
C THR A 186 -25.55 -12.94 -24.19
N GLY A 187 -24.74 -12.91 -23.12
CA GLY A 187 -24.56 -14.05 -22.20
C GLY A 187 -24.01 -15.32 -22.87
N ALA A 188 -23.14 -15.18 -23.87
CA ALA A 188 -22.54 -16.29 -24.57
C ALA A 188 -21.55 -17.06 -23.70
N PRO A 189 -21.54 -18.41 -23.71
CA PRO A 189 -20.51 -19.17 -22.98
C PRO A 189 -19.16 -19.07 -23.69
N VAL A 190 -18.06 -19.11 -22.93
CA VAL A 190 -16.72 -19.38 -23.45
C VAL A 190 -16.48 -20.88 -23.35
N GLN A 191 -16.34 -21.53 -24.47
CA GLN A 191 -16.15 -22.97 -24.57
C GLN A 191 -14.71 -23.30 -24.90
N PHE A 192 -14.23 -24.41 -24.32
CA PHE A 192 -12.89 -24.95 -24.51
C PHE A 192 -12.96 -26.34 -25.08
N ARG A 193 -12.00 -26.70 -25.88
CA ARG A 193 -11.74 -28.08 -26.30
C ARG A 193 -10.25 -28.34 -26.36
N ALA A 194 -9.82 -29.53 -26.12
CA ALA A 194 -8.46 -29.97 -26.32
C ALA A 194 -8.43 -31.27 -27.13
N GLN A 195 -7.56 -31.32 -28.13
CA GLN A 195 -7.34 -32.53 -28.94
C GLN A 195 -6.26 -33.39 -28.26
N GLY A 196 -6.42 -34.69 -28.36
CA GLY A 196 -5.50 -35.67 -27.80
C GLY A 196 -6.19 -36.97 -27.46
N HIS A 197 -5.52 -37.87 -26.73
CA HIS A 197 -6.09 -39.17 -26.34
C HIS A 197 -7.26 -38.97 -25.38
N GLY A 198 -8.47 -39.24 -25.88
CA GLY A 198 -9.73 -39.13 -25.14
C GLY A 198 -10.48 -37.82 -25.36
N GLY A 199 -9.86 -36.80 -25.95
CA GLY A 199 -10.46 -35.49 -26.16
C GLY A 199 -11.12 -34.90 -24.92
N ALA A 200 -11.03 -33.61 -24.69
CA ALA A 200 -11.70 -32.95 -23.57
C ALA A 200 -12.44 -31.70 -24.02
N ALA A 201 -13.54 -31.38 -23.34
CA ALA A 201 -14.30 -30.16 -23.53
C ALA A 201 -14.72 -29.59 -22.18
N ALA A 202 -14.75 -28.27 -22.08
CA ALA A 202 -15.14 -27.56 -20.88
C ALA A 202 -15.78 -26.19 -21.22
N THR A 203 -16.38 -25.56 -20.23
CA THR A 203 -17.01 -24.25 -20.39
C THR A 203 -16.65 -23.39 -19.20
N ALA A 204 -16.22 -22.13 -19.43
CA ALA A 204 -15.95 -21.17 -18.36
C ALA A 204 -17.21 -20.90 -17.52
N PRO A 205 -17.08 -20.63 -16.23
CA PRO A 205 -18.21 -20.29 -15.36
C PRO A 205 -18.89 -18.97 -15.77
N GLY A 206 -18.11 -17.95 -16.12
CA GLY A 206 -18.61 -16.64 -16.55
C GLY A 206 -19.06 -16.65 -18.01
N LYS A 207 -20.04 -15.81 -18.29
CA LYS A 207 -20.60 -15.57 -19.63
C LYS A 207 -20.11 -14.25 -20.19
N VAL A 208 -20.08 -14.14 -21.50
CA VAL A 208 -19.63 -12.93 -22.19
C VAL A 208 -20.78 -12.29 -22.95
N THR A 209 -21.01 -11.03 -22.69
CA THR A 209 -21.86 -10.15 -23.48
C THR A 209 -20.96 -9.24 -24.31
N VAL A 210 -21.11 -9.22 -25.62
CA VAL A 210 -20.46 -8.27 -26.51
C VAL A 210 -21.53 -7.31 -27.03
N THR A 211 -21.42 -6.05 -26.65
CA THR A 211 -22.44 -5.04 -26.94
C THR A 211 -21.89 -3.87 -27.74
N ARG A 212 -22.70 -3.38 -28.70
CA ARG A 212 -22.51 -2.11 -29.40
C ARG A 212 -23.38 -0.99 -28.83
N ALA A 213 -24.18 -1.28 -27.79
CA ALA A 213 -25.00 -0.26 -27.16
C ALA A 213 -24.16 0.94 -26.74
N THR A 214 -24.74 2.13 -26.79
CA THR A 214 -24.08 3.34 -26.32
C THR A 214 -23.56 3.17 -24.91
N PRO A 215 -22.27 3.51 -24.62
CA PRO A 215 -21.76 3.46 -23.26
C PRO A 215 -22.62 4.28 -22.32
N LEU A 216 -22.78 3.81 -21.09
CA LEU A 216 -23.51 4.51 -20.06
C LEU A 216 -22.58 5.49 -19.32
N VAL A 217 -23.18 6.45 -18.62
CA VAL A 217 -22.45 7.38 -17.76
C VAL A 217 -22.64 6.95 -16.33
N GLY A 218 -21.56 6.89 -15.58
CA GLY A 218 -21.55 6.69 -14.14
C GLY A 218 -21.04 7.92 -13.40
N VAL A 219 -21.50 8.11 -12.18
CA VAL A 219 -21.06 9.17 -11.26
C VAL A 219 -20.54 8.52 -9.99
N LEU A 220 -19.34 8.91 -9.54
CA LEU A 220 -18.79 8.41 -8.28
C LEU A 220 -19.60 8.94 -7.10
N ARG A 221 -20.11 8.03 -6.28
CA ARG A 221 -20.96 8.35 -5.11
C ARG A 221 -20.18 9.00 -3.98
N GLY A 222 -20.88 9.82 -3.18
CA GLY A 222 -20.36 10.37 -1.93
C GLY A 222 -19.26 11.43 -2.15
N GLN A 223 -18.43 11.59 -1.13
CA GLN A 223 -17.27 12.52 -1.13
C GLN A 223 -15.93 11.80 -0.92
N ASN A 224 -15.95 10.48 -0.89
CA ASN A 224 -14.75 9.68 -0.66
C ASN A 224 -13.88 9.65 -1.92
N VAL A 225 -12.58 9.43 -1.69
CA VAL A 225 -11.62 9.10 -2.73
C VAL A 225 -11.69 7.59 -2.97
N VAL A 226 -11.82 7.18 -4.22
CA VAL A 226 -11.83 5.77 -4.64
C VAL A 226 -10.73 5.57 -5.68
N MET A 227 -9.95 4.50 -5.54
CA MET A 227 -8.89 4.20 -6.50
C MET A 227 -9.47 3.60 -7.78
N VAL A 228 -9.15 4.19 -8.90
CA VAL A 228 -9.30 3.58 -10.22
C VAL A 228 -8.09 2.67 -10.44
N ARG A 229 -8.34 1.45 -10.94
CA ARG A 229 -7.33 0.40 -11.11
C ARG A 229 -7.02 0.14 -12.57
N THR A 230 -5.88 -0.51 -12.82
CA THR A 230 -5.48 -0.93 -14.17
C THR A 230 -6.29 -2.12 -14.69
N GLY A 231 -6.84 -2.94 -13.77
CA GLY A 231 -7.68 -4.10 -14.04
C GLY A 231 -8.46 -4.54 -12.80
N PRO A 232 -9.42 -5.46 -12.91
CA PRO A 232 -10.13 -6.03 -11.78
C PRO A 232 -9.17 -6.75 -10.82
N GLY A 233 -9.02 -6.22 -9.59
CA GLY A 233 -8.09 -6.75 -8.60
C GLY A 233 -6.62 -6.44 -8.85
N GLU A 234 -6.32 -5.61 -9.84
CA GLU A 234 -4.96 -5.20 -10.21
C GLU A 234 -4.54 -3.89 -9.48
N GLY A 235 -3.35 -3.39 -9.84
CA GLY A 235 -2.77 -2.21 -9.23
C GLY A 235 -3.55 -0.91 -9.45
N ASP A 236 -3.33 0.05 -8.56
CA ASP A 236 -3.97 1.36 -8.60
C ASP A 236 -3.43 2.22 -9.75
N LEU A 237 -4.32 2.96 -10.41
CA LEU A 237 -3.99 3.86 -11.52
C LEU A 237 -4.00 5.33 -11.07
N PHE A 238 -5.11 5.81 -10.50
CA PHE A 238 -5.24 7.14 -9.92
C PHE A 238 -6.42 7.23 -8.95
N PRO A 239 -6.41 8.19 -8.00
CA PRO A 239 -7.53 8.45 -7.12
C PRO A 239 -8.63 9.24 -7.84
N ALA A 240 -9.86 8.77 -7.80
CA ALA A 240 -11.04 9.50 -8.25
C ALA A 240 -11.82 10.06 -7.05
N ILE A 241 -12.35 11.26 -7.21
CA ILE A 241 -13.06 12.02 -6.15
C ILE A 241 -14.56 11.96 -6.39
N GLY A 242 -15.33 11.94 -5.31
CA GLY A 242 -16.79 11.91 -5.37
C GLY A 242 -17.40 12.98 -6.28
N GLY A 243 -18.41 12.57 -7.07
CA GLY A 243 -19.04 13.37 -8.10
C GLY A 243 -18.34 13.34 -9.47
N THR A 244 -17.16 12.71 -9.58
CA THR A 244 -16.49 12.50 -10.89
C THR A 244 -17.36 11.64 -11.79
N ARG A 245 -17.52 12.07 -13.04
CA ARG A 245 -18.29 11.38 -14.07
C ARG A 245 -17.37 10.56 -14.99
N PHE A 246 -17.85 9.39 -15.35
CA PHE A 246 -17.12 8.45 -16.21
C PHE A 246 -18.00 7.90 -17.32
N VAL A 247 -17.39 7.57 -18.43
CA VAL A 247 -18.00 6.71 -19.45
C VAL A 247 -17.75 5.26 -19.05
N VAL A 248 -18.82 4.48 -18.87
CA VAL A 248 -18.75 3.05 -18.52
C VAL A 248 -18.94 2.24 -19.78
N GLY A 249 -17.90 1.50 -20.17
CA GLY A 249 -17.84 0.73 -21.41
C GLY A 249 -17.96 -0.78 -21.26
N GLY A 250 -18.09 -1.28 -20.02
CA GLY A 250 -18.19 -2.71 -19.77
C GLY A 250 -18.10 -3.03 -18.29
N ARG A 251 -18.06 -4.34 -17.98
CA ARG A 251 -17.94 -4.80 -16.59
C ARG A 251 -17.37 -6.21 -16.51
N GLN A 252 -16.82 -6.51 -15.33
CA GLN A 252 -16.48 -7.87 -14.92
C GLN A 252 -16.97 -8.10 -13.49
N GLY A 253 -18.00 -8.91 -13.33
CA GLY A 253 -18.67 -9.05 -12.04
C GLY A 253 -19.18 -7.69 -11.52
N ASN A 254 -18.65 -7.24 -10.38
CA ASN A 254 -18.98 -5.93 -9.80
C ASN A 254 -18.07 -4.79 -10.27
N GLU A 255 -16.94 -5.08 -10.88
CA GLU A 255 -16.01 -4.07 -11.38
C GLU A 255 -16.50 -3.48 -12.71
N LEU A 256 -16.55 -2.16 -12.80
CA LEU A 256 -16.93 -1.43 -14.00
C LEU A 256 -15.69 -1.01 -14.79
N LYS A 257 -15.73 -1.25 -16.08
CA LYS A 257 -14.70 -0.78 -17.02
C LYS A 257 -15.01 0.65 -17.43
N LEU A 258 -14.08 1.54 -17.15
CA LEU A 258 -14.13 2.95 -17.51
C LEU A 258 -13.41 3.14 -18.85
N LEU A 259 -14.04 3.87 -19.75
CA LEU A 259 -13.41 4.35 -20.99
C LEU A 259 -12.89 5.75 -20.71
N LEU A 260 -11.59 5.90 -20.57
CA LEU A 260 -10.94 7.19 -20.36
C LEU A 260 -10.57 7.83 -21.71
N SER A 261 -10.10 9.08 -21.67
CA SER A 261 -9.61 9.78 -22.86
C SER A 261 -8.46 9.03 -23.53
N ASN A 262 -8.29 9.25 -24.83
CA ASN A 262 -7.20 8.69 -25.63
C ASN A 262 -7.13 7.15 -25.61
N GLY A 263 -8.28 6.47 -25.53
CA GLY A 263 -8.35 5.01 -25.57
C GLY A 263 -7.84 4.32 -24.29
N GLN A 264 -7.50 5.08 -23.25
CA GLN A 264 -7.14 4.51 -21.96
C GLN A 264 -8.36 3.90 -21.27
N THR A 265 -8.13 2.92 -20.45
CA THR A 265 -9.19 2.27 -19.65
C THR A 265 -8.78 2.22 -18.19
N GLY A 266 -9.77 2.23 -17.31
CA GLY A 266 -9.59 2.00 -15.88
C GLY A 266 -10.70 1.09 -15.35
N TRP A 267 -10.58 0.65 -14.11
CA TRP A 267 -11.56 -0.19 -13.45
C TRP A 267 -11.89 0.34 -12.06
N ILE A 268 -13.15 0.24 -11.68
CA ILE A 268 -13.64 0.74 -10.39
C ILE A 268 -14.74 -0.17 -9.83
N ASP A 269 -14.82 -0.30 -8.50
CA ASP A 269 -15.90 -1.04 -7.85
C ASP A 269 -17.26 -0.37 -8.16
N GLY A 270 -18.12 -1.10 -8.85
CA GLY A 270 -19.45 -0.63 -9.26
C GLY A 270 -20.37 -0.24 -8.10
N LYS A 271 -20.11 -0.72 -6.87
CA LYS A 271 -20.84 -0.27 -5.68
C LYS A 271 -20.60 1.21 -5.35
N THR A 272 -19.47 1.74 -5.77
CA THR A 272 -19.09 3.15 -5.55
C THR A 272 -19.65 4.09 -6.62
N VAL A 273 -20.23 3.55 -7.70
CA VAL A 273 -20.72 4.31 -8.85
C VAL A 273 -22.25 4.28 -8.91
N GLU A 274 -22.84 5.42 -9.19
CA GLU A 274 -24.24 5.54 -9.59
C GLU A 274 -24.32 5.60 -11.11
N MET A 275 -25.01 4.62 -11.70
CA MET A 275 -25.25 4.58 -13.14
C MET A 275 -26.38 5.53 -13.49
N LEU A 276 -26.14 6.45 -14.41
CA LEU A 276 -27.16 7.35 -14.92
C LEU A 276 -28.05 6.64 -15.95
N LEU A 277 -29.24 7.19 -16.17
CA LEU A 277 -30.17 6.65 -17.18
C LEU A 277 -29.55 6.73 -18.58
N PRO A 278 -29.94 5.79 -19.47
CA PRO A 278 -29.55 5.85 -20.87
C PRO A 278 -29.88 7.22 -21.50
N GLY A 279 -28.95 7.76 -22.28
CA GLY A 279 -29.09 9.10 -22.86
C GLY A 279 -28.48 10.23 -22.02
N ALA A 280 -27.94 9.93 -20.82
CA ALA A 280 -27.13 10.90 -20.10
C ALA A 280 -25.95 11.37 -20.94
N HIS A 281 -25.69 12.68 -20.96
CA HIS A 281 -24.57 13.25 -21.71
C HIS A 281 -23.24 12.71 -21.14
N PRO A 282 -22.30 12.24 -21.99
CA PRO A 282 -20.98 11.84 -21.52
C PRO A 282 -20.25 13.02 -20.84
N PRO A 283 -19.30 12.75 -19.92
CA PRO A 283 -18.54 13.80 -19.28
C PRO A 283 -17.82 14.63 -20.34
N ARG A 284 -17.93 15.95 -20.19
CA ARG A 284 -17.28 16.93 -21.07
C ARG A 284 -17.00 18.19 -20.26
N ALA A 285 -15.75 18.49 -20.10
CA ALA A 285 -15.30 19.72 -19.46
C ALA A 285 -14.66 20.68 -20.48
N GLU A 286 -14.80 21.96 -20.22
CA GLU A 286 -14.11 23.02 -20.94
C GLU A 286 -13.38 23.88 -19.93
N THR A 287 -12.08 24.09 -20.14
CA THR A 287 -11.30 24.91 -19.20
C THR A 287 -11.71 26.38 -19.34
N GLU A 288 -12.13 26.98 -18.25
CA GLU A 288 -12.48 28.40 -18.17
C GLU A 288 -11.30 29.23 -17.65
N THR A 289 -11.56 30.43 -17.14
CA THR A 289 -10.55 31.27 -16.50
C THR A 289 -9.84 30.52 -15.38
N VAL A 290 -8.53 30.66 -15.34
CA VAL A 290 -7.68 30.14 -14.26
C VAL A 290 -7.36 31.26 -13.29
N GLY A 291 -7.60 31.03 -12.00
CA GLY A 291 -7.25 31.95 -10.92
C GLY A 291 -6.16 31.37 -10.02
N VAL A 292 -5.10 32.13 -9.82
CA VAL A 292 -4.07 31.84 -8.82
C VAL A 292 -4.31 32.67 -7.59
N ARG A 293 -4.15 32.09 -6.38
CA ARG A 293 -4.24 32.79 -5.10
C ARG A 293 -3.07 32.44 -4.22
N SER A 294 -2.40 33.44 -3.66
CA SER A 294 -1.34 33.25 -2.69
C SER A 294 -1.88 33.19 -1.27
N GLY A 295 -1.53 32.13 -0.55
CA GLY A 295 -1.75 31.99 0.88
C GLY A 295 -0.44 31.89 1.65
N GLU A 296 -0.50 31.87 2.97
CA GLU A 296 0.69 31.79 3.81
C GLU A 296 1.39 30.43 3.71
N ARG A 297 0.61 29.36 3.67
CA ARG A 297 1.11 27.96 3.68
C ARG A 297 0.94 27.24 2.33
N GLU A 298 0.15 27.79 1.44
CA GLU A 298 -0.14 27.22 0.11
C GLU A 298 -0.40 28.32 -0.92
N SER A 299 -0.15 28.01 -2.18
CA SER A 299 -0.72 28.73 -3.30
C SER A 299 -1.77 27.85 -3.96
N THR A 300 -2.91 28.42 -4.32
CA THR A 300 -4.03 27.71 -4.91
C THR A 300 -4.17 28.08 -6.39
N VAL A 301 -4.30 27.07 -7.25
CA VAL A 301 -4.67 27.23 -8.66
C VAL A 301 -6.06 26.65 -8.84
N ARG A 302 -7.00 27.45 -9.33
CA ARG A 302 -8.39 27.07 -9.56
C ARG A 302 -8.73 27.26 -11.03
N VAL A 303 -9.27 26.22 -11.68
CA VAL A 303 -9.76 26.25 -13.05
C VAL A 303 -11.22 25.82 -13.10
N GLY A 304 -12.10 26.63 -13.69
CA GLY A 304 -13.47 26.23 -13.98
C GLY A 304 -13.50 25.15 -15.06
N LEU A 305 -14.38 24.17 -14.91
CA LEU A 305 -14.46 23.02 -15.84
C LEU A 305 -15.88 22.76 -16.35
N GLY A 306 -16.92 23.29 -15.66
CA GLY A 306 -18.31 22.99 -15.98
C GLY A 306 -18.75 21.57 -15.56
N ASP A 307 -17.87 20.58 -15.64
CA ASP A 307 -18.14 19.19 -15.24
C ASP A 307 -16.99 18.61 -14.38
N ARG A 308 -17.27 17.61 -13.54
CA ARG A 308 -16.28 16.90 -12.76
C ARG A 308 -15.76 15.70 -13.54
N VAL A 309 -14.55 15.79 -14.02
CA VAL A 309 -13.90 14.81 -14.87
C VAL A 309 -12.73 14.11 -14.15
N PRO A 310 -12.34 12.92 -14.56
CA PRO A 310 -11.14 12.27 -14.03
C PRO A 310 -9.91 13.13 -14.29
N PHE A 311 -8.99 13.16 -13.32
CA PHE A 311 -7.70 13.82 -13.47
C PHE A 311 -6.58 13.04 -12.80
N ILE A 312 -5.37 13.24 -13.30
CA ILE A 312 -4.13 12.66 -12.77
C ILE A 312 -3.18 13.81 -12.45
N VAL A 313 -2.53 13.75 -11.30
CA VAL A 313 -1.53 14.74 -10.87
C VAL A 313 -0.15 14.10 -10.89
N GLU A 314 0.80 14.74 -11.53
CA GLU A 314 2.18 14.29 -11.63
C GLU A 314 3.14 15.39 -11.21
N GLU A 315 4.10 15.03 -10.37
CA GLU A 315 5.23 15.85 -9.97
C GLU A 315 6.38 15.63 -10.94
N ASN A 316 7.14 16.67 -11.27
CA ASN A 316 8.39 16.48 -11.99
C ASN A 316 9.52 16.06 -11.01
N GLU A 317 10.60 15.48 -11.54
CA GLU A 317 11.69 14.90 -10.76
C GLU A 317 12.38 15.92 -9.81
N ASP A 318 12.53 17.17 -10.23
CA ASP A 318 13.16 18.23 -9.46
C ASP A 318 12.18 19.03 -8.58
N LEU A 319 10.92 18.62 -8.51
CA LEU A 319 9.86 19.20 -7.69
C LEU A 319 9.60 20.68 -7.94
N THR A 320 9.89 21.16 -9.15
CA THR A 320 9.71 22.57 -9.55
C THR A 320 8.42 22.80 -10.35
N ALA A 321 7.70 21.72 -10.67
CA ALA A 321 6.44 21.78 -11.40
C ALA A 321 5.50 20.63 -11.03
N VAL A 322 4.20 20.90 -11.15
CA VAL A 322 3.13 19.91 -11.04
C VAL A 322 2.27 19.97 -12.28
N THR A 323 1.98 18.83 -12.90
CA THR A 323 1.11 18.73 -14.06
C THR A 323 -0.17 17.99 -13.70
N VAL A 324 -1.32 18.59 -13.98
CA VAL A 324 -2.64 17.95 -13.87
C VAL A 324 -3.16 17.65 -15.26
N ARG A 325 -3.37 16.36 -15.56
CA ARG A 325 -4.02 15.93 -16.80
C ARG A 325 -5.50 15.67 -16.55
N LEU A 326 -6.32 16.41 -17.29
CA LEU A 326 -7.78 16.39 -17.21
C LEU A 326 -8.33 15.59 -18.39
N HIS A 327 -9.01 14.48 -18.12
CA HIS A 327 -9.69 13.68 -19.14
C HIS A 327 -10.98 14.36 -19.60
N TYR A 328 -11.49 14.00 -20.76
CA TYR A 328 -12.72 14.54 -21.39
C TYR A 328 -12.77 16.07 -21.44
N THR A 329 -11.60 16.72 -21.54
CA THR A 329 -11.46 18.16 -21.36
C THR A 329 -10.94 18.83 -22.63
N TYR A 330 -11.51 19.99 -22.93
CA TYR A 330 -11.20 20.86 -24.06
C TYR A 330 -10.64 22.19 -23.57
N LEU A 331 -9.63 22.69 -24.25
CA LEU A 331 -8.96 23.94 -23.90
C LEU A 331 -9.75 25.14 -24.41
N HIS A 332 -10.36 25.89 -23.49
CA HIS A 332 -11.07 27.15 -23.77
C HIS A 332 -10.56 28.31 -22.90
N THR A 333 -9.52 28.07 -22.07
CA THR A 333 -8.93 29.11 -21.25
C THR A 333 -8.33 30.21 -22.11
N ASN A 334 -8.79 31.42 -21.92
CA ASN A 334 -8.28 32.65 -22.54
C ASN A 334 -7.71 33.64 -21.53
N TRP A 335 -7.80 33.36 -20.24
CA TRP A 335 -7.33 34.25 -19.17
C TRP A 335 -6.78 33.47 -17.99
N ILE A 336 -5.61 33.90 -17.50
CA ILE A 336 -4.98 33.40 -16.28
C ILE A 336 -4.72 34.61 -15.39
N VAL A 337 -5.25 34.62 -14.16
CA VAL A 337 -5.15 35.73 -13.22
C VAL A 337 -4.19 35.36 -12.11
N TYR A 338 -3.18 36.19 -11.89
CA TYR A 338 -2.24 36.09 -10.79
C TYR A 338 -2.43 37.28 -9.85
N PRO A 339 -2.36 37.08 -8.50
CA PRO A 339 -2.33 38.19 -7.59
C PRO A 339 -0.91 38.80 -7.52
N ASP A 340 -0.82 40.09 -7.23
CA ASP A 340 0.46 40.82 -7.17
C ASP A 340 1.41 40.23 -6.09
N ASN A 341 0.87 39.63 -5.07
CA ASN A 341 1.61 39.03 -3.96
C ASN A 341 1.95 37.53 -4.14
N GLU A 342 1.79 36.97 -5.34
CA GLU A 342 2.17 35.56 -5.57
C GLU A 342 3.68 35.38 -5.46
N ASP A 343 4.11 34.55 -4.52
CA ASP A 343 5.52 34.34 -4.19
C ASP A 343 6.00 32.88 -4.41
N PHE A 344 5.12 32.00 -4.90
CA PHE A 344 5.41 30.58 -5.03
C PHE A 344 5.22 30.05 -6.46
N VAL A 345 4.08 30.37 -7.10
CA VAL A 345 3.78 29.98 -8.48
C VAL A 345 4.38 31.01 -9.44
N ASP A 346 5.12 30.53 -10.43
CA ASP A 346 5.71 31.34 -11.49
C ASP A 346 4.81 31.42 -12.71
N GLU A 347 4.43 30.26 -13.24
CA GLU A 347 3.65 30.14 -14.47
C GLU A 347 2.61 29.04 -14.37
N VAL A 348 1.40 29.27 -14.86
CA VAL A 348 0.43 28.23 -15.17
C VAL A 348 0.28 28.16 -16.69
N ARG A 349 0.49 26.99 -17.26
CA ARG A 349 0.37 26.73 -18.69
C ARG A 349 -0.64 25.63 -18.95
N LEU A 350 -1.59 25.86 -19.83
CA LEU A 350 -2.51 24.85 -20.30
C LEU A 350 -2.17 24.47 -21.76
N LYS A 351 -2.28 23.19 -22.05
CA LYS A 351 -2.03 22.63 -23.38
C LYS A 351 -3.04 21.53 -23.67
N GLN A 352 -3.66 21.56 -24.85
CA GLN A 352 -4.37 20.40 -25.37
C GLN A 352 -3.33 19.35 -25.78
N GLU A 353 -3.24 18.22 -25.03
CA GLU A 353 -2.30 17.13 -25.36
C GLU A 353 -2.87 16.17 -26.41
N THR A 354 -4.16 15.85 -26.28
CA THR A 354 -4.91 15.04 -27.24
C THR A 354 -6.24 15.71 -27.58
N SER A 355 -7.10 15.07 -28.36
CA SER A 355 -8.43 15.60 -28.70
C SER A 355 -9.30 15.91 -27.47
N ASP A 356 -9.06 15.25 -26.32
CA ASP A 356 -9.90 15.29 -25.12
C ASP A 356 -9.10 15.19 -23.81
N ILE A 357 -7.81 15.52 -23.82
CA ILE A 357 -6.96 15.69 -22.64
C ILE A 357 -6.34 17.08 -22.65
N VAL A 358 -6.56 17.83 -21.56
CA VAL A 358 -5.83 19.08 -21.29
C VAL A 358 -4.85 18.83 -20.15
N ALA A 359 -3.59 19.19 -20.40
CA ALA A 359 -2.58 19.27 -19.34
C ALA A 359 -2.47 20.72 -18.83
N MET A 360 -2.63 20.88 -17.52
CA MET A 360 -2.34 22.10 -16.78
C MET A 360 -1.04 21.92 -16.01
N THR A 361 0.02 22.57 -16.44
CA THR A 361 1.33 22.57 -15.76
C THR A 361 1.48 23.83 -14.95
N VAL A 362 1.74 23.70 -13.66
CA VAL A 362 2.02 24.79 -12.73
C VAL A 362 3.49 24.74 -12.38
N LYS A 363 4.27 25.76 -12.80
CA LYS A 363 5.67 25.93 -12.47
C LYS A 363 5.82 26.77 -11.23
N LEU A 364 6.77 26.38 -10.39
CA LEU A 364 7.14 27.13 -9.21
C LEU A 364 8.23 28.16 -9.53
N LYS A 365 8.28 29.24 -8.78
CA LYS A 365 9.32 30.29 -8.94
C LYS A 365 10.72 29.71 -8.70
N PRO A 366 11.75 30.30 -9.32
CA PRO A 366 13.12 29.85 -9.15
C PRO A 366 13.47 29.68 -7.67
N GLY A 367 14.03 28.53 -7.35
CA GLY A 367 14.41 28.19 -6.01
C GLY A 367 13.24 27.75 -5.09
N LYS A 368 12.03 27.63 -5.55
CA LYS A 368 10.91 27.00 -4.83
C LYS A 368 10.81 25.53 -5.20
N HIS A 369 10.44 24.71 -4.22
CA HIS A 369 10.18 23.28 -4.42
C HIS A 369 8.85 22.90 -3.81
N LEU A 370 8.18 21.97 -4.41
CA LEU A 370 6.92 21.41 -3.95
C LEU A 370 7.14 20.73 -2.59
N TRP A 371 6.29 21.07 -1.62
CA TRP A 371 6.25 20.39 -0.33
C TRP A 371 5.21 19.29 -0.26
N GLY A 372 4.21 19.40 -1.10
CA GLY A 372 3.08 18.52 -1.23
C GLY A 372 1.94 19.28 -1.89
N TYR A 373 0.84 18.60 -2.14
CA TYR A 373 -0.32 19.21 -2.76
C TYR A 373 -1.62 18.56 -2.30
N TRP A 374 -2.71 19.24 -2.59
CA TRP A 374 -4.04 18.66 -2.60
C TRP A 374 -4.73 19.04 -3.92
N ALA A 375 -5.43 18.08 -4.53
CA ALA A 375 -6.22 18.32 -5.74
C ALA A 375 -7.62 17.78 -5.57
N GLY A 376 -8.62 18.54 -5.95
CA GLY A 376 -10.01 18.15 -5.82
C GLY A 376 -10.97 19.16 -6.44
N PHE A 377 -12.28 18.95 -6.22
CA PHE A 377 -13.31 19.80 -6.79
C PHE A 377 -13.94 20.73 -5.73
N GLU A 378 -14.09 21.99 -6.12
CA GLU A 378 -14.92 22.97 -5.43
C GLU A 378 -16.06 23.37 -6.39
N GLY A 379 -17.28 22.85 -6.13
CA GLY A 379 -18.31 22.82 -7.18
C GLY A 379 -17.83 21.97 -8.36
N ASN A 380 -17.87 22.54 -9.57
CA ASN A 380 -17.33 21.92 -10.78
C ASN A 380 -15.96 22.48 -11.19
N ALA A 381 -15.33 23.30 -10.36
CA ALA A 381 -13.99 23.77 -10.62
C ALA A 381 -12.96 22.83 -9.99
N LEU A 382 -11.89 22.52 -10.72
CA LEU A 382 -10.72 21.89 -10.14
C LEU A 382 -9.99 22.91 -9.28
N LYS A 383 -9.60 22.50 -8.08
CA LYS A 383 -8.75 23.25 -7.16
C LYS A 383 -7.48 22.44 -6.90
N LEU A 384 -6.34 23.01 -7.21
CA LEU A 384 -5.02 22.48 -6.88
C LEU A 384 -4.39 23.39 -5.82
N GLU A 385 -4.16 22.86 -4.64
CA GLU A 385 -3.43 23.52 -3.56
C GLU A 385 -1.99 23.02 -3.55
N LEU A 386 -1.03 23.90 -3.77
CA LEU A 386 0.40 23.60 -3.74
C LEU A 386 0.95 24.06 -2.40
N ARG A 387 1.39 23.13 -1.57
CA ARG A 387 1.92 23.45 -0.23
C ARG A 387 3.32 24.01 -0.32
N LYS A 388 3.53 25.08 0.42
CA LYS A 388 4.84 25.71 0.62
C LYS A 388 5.58 25.00 1.76
N PRO A 389 6.91 24.90 1.72
CA PRO A 389 7.69 24.45 2.88
C PRO A 389 7.33 25.24 4.15
N PRO A 390 7.37 24.62 5.33
CA PRO A 390 7.11 25.33 6.57
C PRO A 390 8.16 26.42 6.80
N ARG A 391 7.76 27.53 7.42
CA ARG A 391 8.72 28.58 7.84
C ARG A 391 9.58 28.07 8.98
N LEU A 392 10.88 28.00 8.77
CA LEU A 392 11.83 27.48 9.73
C LEU A 392 12.38 28.58 10.65
N ALA A 393 12.68 28.20 11.89
CA ALA A 393 13.35 29.07 12.83
C ALA A 393 14.77 29.44 12.33
N LYS A 394 15.09 30.73 12.28
CA LYS A 394 16.39 31.23 11.78
C LYS A 394 17.57 30.82 12.68
N LYS A 395 17.33 30.60 13.98
CA LYS A 395 18.31 30.22 15.01
C LYS A 395 17.78 29.04 15.82
N GLY A 396 18.67 28.33 16.48
CA GLY A 396 18.31 27.16 17.30
C GLY A 396 18.14 25.89 16.50
N SER A 397 17.36 24.94 17.04
CA SER A 397 17.07 23.68 16.36
C SER A 397 16.35 23.93 15.03
N PRO A 398 16.71 23.23 13.95
CA PRO A 398 15.99 23.32 12.68
C PRO A 398 14.56 22.78 12.78
N LEU A 399 14.25 22.01 13.81
CA LEU A 399 12.92 21.44 14.08
C LEU A 399 12.02 22.38 14.90
N SER A 400 12.54 23.52 15.39
CA SER A 400 11.75 24.44 16.22
C SER A 400 10.51 24.93 15.47
N GLY A 401 9.32 24.64 16.04
CA GLY A 401 8.01 24.96 15.48
C GLY A 401 7.49 24.02 14.40
N VAL A 402 8.31 23.07 13.90
CA VAL A 402 7.91 22.07 12.90
C VAL A 402 6.89 21.08 13.49
N ARG A 403 5.81 20.86 12.77
CA ARG A 403 4.72 19.95 13.16
C ARG A 403 4.97 18.57 12.58
N VAL A 404 5.43 17.64 13.40
CA VAL A 404 5.75 16.27 12.99
C VAL A 404 4.61 15.35 13.40
N PHE A 405 3.94 14.74 12.42
CA PHE A 405 2.95 13.70 12.69
C PHE A 405 3.65 12.36 12.83
N LEU A 406 3.61 11.80 14.01
CA LEU A 406 4.11 10.47 14.32
C LEU A 406 2.92 9.49 14.29
N ASP A 407 3.01 8.49 13.45
CA ASP A 407 1.98 7.48 13.29
C ASP A 407 2.49 6.11 13.77
N PRO A 408 2.37 5.78 15.06
CA PRO A 408 2.64 4.42 15.52
C PRO A 408 1.66 3.45 14.87
N GLY A 409 2.18 2.59 14.00
CA GLY A 409 1.40 1.65 13.20
C GLY A 409 0.53 0.72 14.04
N HIS A 410 -0.52 0.20 13.41
CA HIS A 410 -1.47 -0.75 14.00
C HIS A 410 -2.36 -0.18 15.12
N MET A 411 -3.23 -1.03 15.70
CA MET A 411 -4.22 -0.69 16.71
C MET A 411 -4.72 -1.97 17.40
N PRO A 412 -5.42 -1.91 18.56
CA PRO A 412 -5.88 -3.09 19.29
C PRO A 412 -6.62 -4.13 18.45
N SER A 413 -7.55 -3.70 17.60
CA SER A 413 -8.31 -4.61 16.72
C SER A 413 -7.49 -5.19 15.56
N ALA A 414 -6.30 -4.62 15.29
CA ALA A 414 -5.37 -5.07 14.24
C ALA A 414 -3.91 -4.86 14.72
N PRO A 415 -3.40 -5.71 15.62
CA PRO A 415 -2.17 -5.48 16.39
C PRO A 415 -0.88 -5.55 15.56
N GLY A 416 -0.95 -5.92 14.28
CA GLY A 416 0.22 -6.13 13.44
C GLY A 416 0.87 -7.49 13.71
N ALA A 417 2.17 -7.55 13.49
CA ALA A 417 2.98 -8.74 13.75
C ALA A 417 2.99 -9.09 15.25
N ILE A 418 3.12 -10.40 15.53
CA ILE A 418 3.29 -10.91 16.88
C ILE A 418 4.60 -11.71 16.91
N GLY A 419 5.53 -11.28 17.74
CA GLY A 419 6.83 -11.90 17.90
C GLY A 419 6.80 -13.22 18.68
N PRO A 420 7.90 -13.97 18.74
CA PRO A 420 8.02 -15.25 19.43
C PRO A 420 7.58 -15.22 20.91
N LEU A 421 7.85 -14.13 21.62
CA LEU A 421 7.45 -13.95 23.02
C LEU A 421 6.01 -13.45 23.19
N GLY A 422 5.26 -13.26 22.11
CA GLY A 422 3.92 -12.66 22.13
C GLY A 422 3.94 -11.13 22.06
N THR A 423 5.07 -10.51 21.77
CA THR A 423 5.22 -9.06 21.61
C THR A 423 4.39 -8.58 20.44
N LYS A 424 3.49 -7.64 20.65
CA LYS A 424 2.67 -7.05 19.59
C LYS A 424 3.41 -5.88 18.94
N GLU A 425 3.41 -5.85 17.61
CA GLU A 425 4.03 -4.77 16.84
C GLU A 425 3.48 -3.39 17.24
N MET A 426 2.17 -3.29 17.43
CA MET A 426 1.52 -2.05 17.84
C MET A 426 2.12 -1.42 19.10
N ASP A 427 2.54 -2.24 20.07
CA ASP A 427 3.07 -1.77 21.35
C ASP A 427 4.50 -1.23 21.17
N ILE A 428 5.32 -1.93 20.39
CA ILE A 428 6.68 -1.50 20.03
C ILE A 428 6.63 -0.18 19.23
N ASN A 429 5.74 -0.10 18.23
CA ASN A 429 5.58 1.10 17.41
C ASN A 429 5.22 2.32 18.26
N LEU A 430 4.29 2.15 19.21
CA LEU A 430 3.91 3.22 20.13
C LEU A 430 5.06 3.62 21.06
N ALA A 431 5.82 2.65 21.58
CA ALA A 431 6.97 2.93 22.44
C ALA A 431 8.06 3.74 21.70
N ILE A 432 8.42 3.34 20.47
CA ILE A 432 9.37 4.08 19.63
C ILE A 432 8.86 5.50 19.33
N ALA A 433 7.57 5.64 19.00
CA ALA A 433 6.96 6.94 18.70
C ALA A 433 6.95 7.87 19.91
N ARG A 434 6.72 7.36 21.13
CA ARG A 434 6.79 8.13 22.38
C ARG A 434 8.23 8.62 22.68
N GLU A 435 9.24 7.79 22.45
CA GLU A 435 10.63 8.22 22.57
C GLU A 435 11.00 9.31 21.54
N ALA A 436 10.52 9.15 20.29
CA ALA A 436 10.69 10.17 19.26
C ALA A 436 9.94 11.46 19.61
N GLU A 437 8.73 11.38 20.17
CA GLU A 437 7.97 12.53 20.67
C GLU A 437 8.76 13.33 21.71
N ALA A 438 9.38 12.66 22.67
CA ALA A 438 10.18 13.30 23.71
C ALA A 438 11.38 14.06 23.12
N LEU A 439 12.11 13.44 22.18
CA LEU A 439 13.23 14.05 21.48
C LEU A 439 12.81 15.26 20.64
N LEU A 440 11.70 15.15 19.93
CA LEU A 440 11.15 16.24 19.11
C LEU A 440 10.72 17.43 19.97
N LYS A 441 10.08 17.19 21.12
CA LYS A 441 9.74 18.25 22.08
C LYS A 441 10.98 18.96 22.61
N ALA A 442 12.05 18.22 22.92
CA ALA A 442 13.32 18.80 23.35
C ALA A 442 13.96 19.69 22.27
N ASP A 443 13.73 19.42 20.99
CA ASP A 443 14.12 20.25 19.86
C ASP A 443 13.19 21.45 19.60
N GLY A 444 12.12 21.59 20.37
CA GLY A 444 11.12 22.64 20.15
C GLY A 444 10.17 22.37 18.97
N ALA A 445 10.13 21.15 18.46
CA ALA A 445 9.14 20.72 17.48
C ALA A 445 7.75 20.54 18.14
N VAL A 446 6.73 20.40 17.32
CA VAL A 446 5.35 20.12 17.72
C VAL A 446 4.98 18.71 17.25
N PRO A 447 5.33 17.66 18.01
CA PRO A 447 4.94 16.31 17.65
C PRO A 447 3.43 16.08 17.86
N ILE A 448 2.85 15.30 16.97
CA ILE A 448 1.42 14.94 16.98
C ILE A 448 1.35 13.43 16.74
N LEU A 449 0.83 12.68 17.71
CA LEU A 449 0.66 11.23 17.58
C LEU A 449 -0.72 10.90 17.01
N SER A 450 -0.78 9.92 16.10
CA SER A 450 -2.05 9.38 15.58
C SER A 450 -2.83 8.68 16.69
N ARG A 451 -2.14 7.91 17.55
CA ARG A 451 -2.67 7.31 18.78
C ARG A 451 -1.69 7.52 19.92
N LYS A 452 -2.21 7.63 21.15
CA LYS A 452 -1.43 8.02 22.33
C LYS A 452 -1.29 6.91 23.35
N ASP A 453 -2.17 5.93 23.32
CA ASP A 453 -2.11 4.79 24.23
C ASP A 453 -2.45 3.47 23.51
N GLU A 454 -2.36 2.39 24.25
CA GLU A 454 -2.55 1.01 23.76
C GLU A 454 -4.01 0.68 23.42
N LYS A 455 -4.96 1.55 23.79
CA LYS A 455 -6.40 1.36 23.57
C LYS A 455 -6.96 2.19 22.42
N ASP A 456 -6.18 3.15 21.91
CA ASP A 456 -6.62 4.02 20.84
C ASP A 456 -6.81 3.21 19.53
N GLU A 457 -8.02 3.30 19.00
CA GLU A 457 -8.42 2.74 17.70
C GLU A 457 -8.39 3.83 16.63
N VAL A 458 -7.41 3.77 15.74
CA VAL A 458 -7.30 4.71 14.61
C VAL A 458 -7.20 3.91 13.32
N SER A 459 -8.24 3.99 12.51
CA SER A 459 -8.30 3.23 11.26
C SER A 459 -7.19 3.65 10.29
N LEU A 460 -6.79 2.72 9.43
CA LEU A 460 -5.73 2.95 8.44
C LEU A 460 -6.01 4.16 7.54
N VAL A 461 -7.28 4.36 7.13
CA VAL A 461 -7.68 5.47 6.25
C VAL A 461 -7.77 6.82 6.96
N ASP A 462 -7.90 6.84 8.28
CA ASP A 462 -8.03 8.08 9.05
C ASP A 462 -6.68 8.68 9.45
N ARG A 463 -5.61 7.89 9.50
CA ARG A 463 -4.26 8.34 9.87
C ARG A 463 -3.75 9.51 9.01
N PRO A 464 -3.71 9.40 7.67
CA PRO A 464 -3.29 10.53 6.83
C PRO A 464 -4.27 11.70 6.86
N LYS A 465 -5.58 11.46 7.05
CA LYS A 465 -6.56 12.54 7.21
C LYS A 465 -6.30 13.36 8.47
N LEU A 466 -6.05 12.68 9.59
CA LEU A 466 -5.70 13.34 10.85
C LEU A 466 -4.44 14.19 10.71
N ALA A 467 -3.41 13.73 9.99
CA ALA A 467 -2.21 14.52 9.74
C ALA A 467 -2.53 15.84 9.01
N VAL A 468 -3.39 15.78 8.00
CA VAL A 468 -3.85 16.99 7.27
C VAL A 468 -4.67 17.90 8.17
N GLU A 469 -5.65 17.38 8.89
CA GLU A 469 -6.49 18.15 9.84
C GLU A 469 -5.66 18.84 10.92
N LYS A 470 -4.64 18.15 11.42
CA LYS A 470 -3.69 18.70 12.41
C LYS A 470 -2.63 19.61 11.77
N LYS A 471 -2.70 19.87 10.47
CA LYS A 471 -1.77 20.73 9.73
C LYS A 471 -0.31 20.32 9.94
N ALA A 472 -0.05 19.01 9.90
CA ALA A 472 1.32 18.49 10.01
C ALA A 472 2.19 18.97 8.84
N ASP A 473 3.47 19.15 9.10
CA ASP A 473 4.44 19.53 8.07
C ASP A 473 5.06 18.28 7.43
N VAL A 474 5.25 17.21 8.20
CA VAL A 474 5.70 15.90 7.73
C VAL A 474 4.97 14.78 8.46
N PHE A 475 4.90 13.61 7.82
CA PHE A 475 4.28 12.39 8.32
C PHE A 475 5.34 11.27 8.43
N VAL A 476 5.43 10.63 9.60
CA VAL A 476 6.33 9.50 9.84
C VAL A 476 5.54 8.36 10.46
N SER A 477 5.31 7.30 9.69
CA SER A 477 4.72 6.05 10.19
C SER A 477 5.82 5.15 10.73
N VAL A 478 5.60 4.59 11.93
CA VAL A 478 6.57 3.76 12.64
C VAL A 478 6.06 2.33 12.69
N HIS A 479 6.82 1.42 12.11
CA HIS A 479 6.53 0.00 11.99
C HIS A 479 7.73 -0.88 12.30
N ASN A 480 7.48 -2.17 12.47
CA ASN A 480 8.46 -3.24 12.58
C ASN A 480 8.03 -4.41 11.70
N ASN A 481 8.96 -4.94 10.97
CA ASN A 481 8.74 -5.90 9.91
C ASN A 481 8.42 -7.32 10.42
N PHE A 482 7.86 -8.13 9.53
CA PHE A 482 7.58 -9.55 9.77
C PHE A 482 7.80 -10.35 8.49
N LEU A 483 8.35 -11.56 8.59
CA LEU A 483 8.60 -12.37 7.39
C LEU A 483 7.30 -12.87 6.76
N PRO A 484 7.20 -12.85 5.42
CA PRO A 484 6.12 -13.53 4.72
C PRO A 484 6.11 -15.04 5.02
N GLY A 485 4.93 -15.64 5.16
CA GLY A 485 4.77 -17.04 5.58
C GLY A 485 5.47 -18.09 4.71
N SER A 486 5.80 -17.75 3.46
CA SER A 486 6.52 -18.65 2.53
C SER A 486 8.05 -18.44 2.49
N SER A 487 8.58 -17.47 3.24
CA SER A 487 10.01 -17.16 3.21
C SER A 487 10.80 -18.11 4.11
N ASN A 488 12.00 -18.53 3.65
CA ASN A 488 12.92 -19.23 4.51
C ASN A 488 13.70 -18.20 5.36
N PRO A 489 13.54 -18.19 6.71
CA PRO A 489 14.16 -17.19 7.57
C PRO A 489 15.68 -17.28 7.65
N PHE A 490 16.26 -18.41 7.24
CA PHE A 490 17.71 -18.67 7.28
C PHE A 490 18.38 -18.50 5.90
N ARG A 491 17.62 -18.10 4.88
CA ARG A 491 18.12 -17.81 3.54
C ARG A 491 17.70 -16.41 3.12
N GLY A 492 18.57 -15.74 2.39
CA GLY A 492 18.32 -14.43 1.85
C GLY A 492 19.33 -13.40 2.32
N GLY A 493 19.05 -12.14 1.99
CA GLY A 493 19.89 -11.01 2.35
C GLY A 493 19.81 -10.62 3.83
N PRO A 494 20.39 -9.50 4.16
CA PRO A 494 20.32 -8.96 5.51
C PRO A 494 18.86 -8.72 5.92
N HIS A 495 18.54 -9.07 7.15
CA HIS A 495 17.27 -8.76 7.77
C HIS A 495 17.49 -7.63 8.77
N GLY A 496 16.85 -6.48 8.53
CA GLY A 496 17.07 -5.32 9.36
C GLY A 496 16.05 -4.21 9.10
N TYR A 497 16.52 -3.01 8.76
CA TYR A 497 15.64 -1.86 8.60
C TYR A 497 15.45 -1.44 7.14
N SER A 498 14.26 -0.92 6.83
CA SER A 498 13.92 -0.26 5.56
C SER A 498 13.22 1.06 5.85
N ILE A 499 13.39 2.03 4.93
CA ILE A 499 12.61 3.26 4.93
C ILE A 499 11.85 3.33 3.62
N PHE A 500 10.53 3.57 3.71
CA PHE A 500 9.65 3.61 2.56
C PHE A 500 9.12 5.01 2.29
N TYR A 501 8.99 5.35 1.01
CA TYR A 501 8.32 6.54 0.52
C TYR A 501 7.43 6.19 -0.68
N TYR A 502 6.47 7.06 -1.01
CA TYR A 502 5.60 6.88 -2.18
C TYR A 502 5.73 8.06 -3.15
N HIS A 503 5.48 9.29 -2.68
CA HIS A 503 5.56 10.47 -3.54
C HIS A 503 7.00 10.97 -3.72
N PRO A 504 7.36 11.51 -4.93
CA PRO A 504 8.69 12.09 -5.18
C PRO A 504 9.11 13.13 -4.15
N HIS A 505 8.20 14.02 -3.69
CA HIS A 505 8.49 15.03 -2.68
C HIS A 505 8.82 14.46 -1.29
N SER A 506 8.60 13.16 -1.06
CA SER A 506 8.97 12.47 0.19
C SER A 506 10.38 11.88 0.17
N LEU A 507 11.01 11.77 -1.01
CA LEU A 507 12.27 11.04 -1.19
C LEU A 507 13.42 11.61 -0.35
N GLU A 508 13.57 12.95 -0.31
CA GLU A 508 14.67 13.56 0.44
C GLU A 508 14.50 13.41 1.96
N LEU A 509 13.26 13.46 2.45
CA LEU A 509 12.95 13.11 3.84
C LEU A 509 13.32 11.67 4.15
N ALA A 510 12.93 10.74 3.26
CA ALA A 510 13.22 9.32 3.40
C ALA A 510 14.74 9.04 3.41
N ARG A 511 15.51 9.69 2.53
CA ARG A 511 16.98 9.61 2.50
C ARG A 511 17.61 10.09 3.81
N ALA A 512 17.16 11.22 4.31
CA ALA A 512 17.70 11.77 5.55
C ALA A 512 17.43 10.88 6.76
N VAL A 513 16.23 10.27 6.85
CA VAL A 513 15.90 9.31 7.91
C VAL A 513 16.66 8.00 7.73
N TYR A 514 16.80 7.51 6.49
CA TYR A 514 17.63 6.33 6.18
C TYR A 514 19.08 6.52 6.67
N GLU A 515 19.69 7.67 6.40
CA GLU A 515 21.04 8.01 6.90
C GLU A 515 21.09 8.07 8.44
N GLY A 516 20.01 8.52 9.09
CA GLY A 516 19.87 8.49 10.55
C GLY A 516 19.91 7.05 11.08
N TYR A 517 19.18 6.14 10.43
CA TYR A 517 19.21 4.71 10.75
C TYR A 517 20.60 4.10 10.51
N HIS A 518 21.19 4.36 9.36
CA HIS A 518 22.50 3.83 9.00
C HIS A 518 23.60 4.18 10.02
N LYS A 519 23.51 5.36 10.63
CA LYS A 519 24.48 5.83 11.64
C LYS A 519 24.24 5.24 13.04
N ARG A 520 23.01 4.90 13.40
CA ARG A 520 22.63 4.57 14.78
C ARG A 520 22.23 3.14 15.01
N VAL A 521 21.63 2.49 14.02
CA VAL A 521 20.99 1.20 14.19
C VAL A 521 21.97 0.07 13.86
N PRO A 522 22.31 -0.81 14.81
CA PRO A 522 23.29 -1.88 14.60
C PRO A 522 22.64 -3.11 13.91
N LEU A 523 21.78 -2.88 12.95
CA LEU A 523 21.17 -3.89 12.10
C LEU A 523 21.56 -3.65 10.64
N SER A 524 21.46 -4.68 9.83
CA SER A 524 21.70 -4.57 8.40
C SER A 524 20.64 -3.67 7.74
N SER A 525 21.04 -2.96 6.70
CA SER A 525 20.12 -2.19 5.88
C SER A 525 19.46 -3.07 4.83
N GLU A 526 18.16 -2.91 4.68
CA GLU A 526 17.38 -3.43 3.54
C GLU A 526 16.98 -2.30 2.57
N GLU A 527 17.70 -1.21 2.61
CA GLU A 527 17.66 -0.09 1.68
C GLU A 527 16.46 0.88 1.85
N LEU A 528 16.54 1.96 1.10
CA LEU A 528 15.49 2.93 0.87
C LEU A 528 14.61 2.43 -0.28
N ARG A 529 13.31 2.32 -0.07
CA ARG A 529 12.39 1.64 -1.00
C ARG A 529 11.20 2.51 -1.36
N PHE A 530 10.80 2.44 -2.62
CA PHE A 530 9.45 2.83 -3.01
C PHE A 530 8.44 1.82 -2.46
N GLY A 531 7.35 2.30 -1.83
CA GLY A 531 6.32 1.44 -1.25
C GLY A 531 4.95 2.05 -1.35
N ASP A 532 4.01 1.32 -1.96
CA ASP A 532 2.61 1.74 -2.11
C ASP A 532 1.79 1.40 -0.85
N TYR A 533 2.17 2.01 0.27
CA TYR A 533 1.41 1.91 1.52
C TYR A 533 0.32 2.97 1.57
N LEU A 534 -0.89 2.59 1.99
CA LEU A 534 -2.05 3.50 2.02
C LEU A 534 -1.77 4.80 2.78
N VAL A 535 -1.05 4.73 3.89
CA VAL A 535 -0.71 5.92 4.70
C VAL A 535 0.24 6.88 4.01
N LEU A 536 0.98 6.43 2.99
CA LEU A 536 1.92 7.24 2.20
C LEU A 536 1.29 7.85 0.94
N ARG A 537 0.09 7.42 0.55
CA ARG A 537 -0.58 7.89 -0.68
C ARG A 537 -1.10 9.32 -0.61
N ASN A 538 -1.22 9.91 0.59
CA ASN A 538 -1.69 11.28 0.71
C ASN A 538 -0.60 12.27 0.31
N PRO A 539 -0.77 13.05 -0.76
CA PRO A 539 0.28 13.92 -1.30
C PRO A 539 0.41 15.25 -0.55
N ALA A 540 -0.34 15.47 0.54
CA ALA A 540 -0.41 16.78 1.18
C ALA A 540 0.87 17.21 1.90
N MET A 541 1.79 16.31 2.19
CA MET A 541 3.06 16.58 2.87
C MET A 541 4.05 15.44 2.64
N PRO A 542 5.36 15.65 2.83
CA PRO A 542 6.33 14.55 2.81
C PRO A 542 5.96 13.49 3.84
N ALA A 543 5.85 12.23 3.38
CA ALA A 543 5.40 11.10 4.18
C ALA A 543 6.34 9.90 3.98
N ILE A 544 6.74 9.28 5.09
CA ILE A 544 7.60 8.10 5.12
C ILE A 544 7.06 7.04 6.08
N LEU A 545 7.48 5.79 5.87
CA LEU A 545 7.25 4.68 6.78
C LEU A 545 8.59 4.01 7.10
N THR A 546 8.83 3.75 8.38
CA THR A 546 10.02 3.05 8.84
C THR A 546 9.65 1.63 9.24
N GLU A 547 10.36 0.64 8.71
CA GLU A 547 10.39 -0.75 9.18
C GLU A 547 11.71 -0.94 9.93
N SER A 548 11.65 -0.90 11.26
CA SER A 548 12.86 -0.70 12.07
C SER A 548 13.65 -1.97 12.35
N ALA A 549 12.97 -3.11 12.48
CA ALA A 549 13.53 -4.43 12.75
C ALA A 549 12.48 -5.50 12.47
N TYR A 550 12.87 -6.78 12.50
CA TYR A 550 11.95 -7.90 12.30
C TYR A 550 11.52 -8.53 13.63
N LEU A 551 10.22 -8.50 13.93
CA LEU A 551 9.65 -9.21 15.08
C LEU A 551 9.73 -10.74 14.97
N THR A 552 9.96 -11.27 13.77
CA THR A 552 10.10 -12.72 13.53
C THR A 552 11.33 -13.32 14.18
N TYR A 553 12.44 -12.52 14.27
CA TYR A 553 13.72 -13.01 14.79
C TYR A 553 13.83 -12.82 16.29
N PRO A 554 14.08 -13.89 17.09
CA PRO A 554 14.21 -13.81 18.55
C PRO A 554 15.18 -12.73 19.03
N GLU A 555 16.35 -12.63 18.39
CA GLU A 555 17.37 -11.64 18.73
C GLU A 555 16.92 -10.20 18.45
N GLN A 556 16.14 -9.96 17.39
CA GLN A 556 15.62 -8.63 17.08
C GLN A 556 14.40 -8.28 17.95
N GLU A 557 13.53 -9.24 18.25
CA GLU A 557 12.47 -9.04 19.23
C GLU A 557 13.06 -8.68 20.61
N ALA A 558 14.08 -9.41 21.06
CA ALA A 558 14.78 -9.10 22.32
C ALA A 558 15.35 -7.67 22.32
N MET A 559 15.98 -7.24 21.21
CA MET A 559 16.46 -5.86 21.07
C MET A 559 15.31 -4.84 21.13
N LEU A 560 14.19 -5.10 20.45
CA LEU A 560 13.02 -4.21 20.46
C LEU A 560 12.37 -4.09 21.85
N LEU A 561 12.45 -5.11 22.67
CA LEU A 561 12.00 -5.09 24.06
C LEU A 561 12.89 -4.24 24.98
N GLU A 562 14.13 -3.98 24.57
CA GLU A 562 15.05 -3.13 25.32
C GLU A 562 14.80 -1.63 25.05
N GLU A 563 14.59 -0.85 26.10
CA GLU A 563 14.42 0.62 26.01
C GLU A 563 15.61 1.32 25.33
N PRO A 564 16.90 0.97 25.61
CA PRO A 564 18.04 1.59 24.93
C PRO A 564 18.02 1.42 23.41
N PHE A 565 17.53 0.29 22.91
CA PHE A 565 17.44 0.07 21.47
C PHE A 565 16.29 0.88 20.85
N ARG A 566 15.10 0.92 21.47
CA ARG A 566 14.00 1.79 21.03
C ARG A 566 14.39 3.27 21.02
N LYS A 567 15.16 3.73 22.00
CA LYS A 567 15.74 5.09 22.00
C LYS A 567 16.69 5.33 20.85
N LYS A 568 17.49 4.34 20.42
CA LYS A 568 18.33 4.46 19.21
C LYS A 568 17.47 4.59 17.95
N LEU A 569 16.40 3.81 17.81
CA LEU A 569 15.47 3.90 16.67
C LEU A 569 14.79 5.28 16.62
N ALA A 570 14.25 5.73 17.75
CA ALA A 570 13.66 7.07 17.85
C ALA A 570 14.68 8.19 17.52
N ALA A 571 15.91 8.08 18.04
CA ALA A 571 16.97 9.02 17.74
C ALA A 571 17.37 8.98 16.25
N ALA A 572 17.34 7.84 15.59
CA ALA A 572 17.60 7.71 14.16
C ALA A 572 16.56 8.50 13.34
N ILE A 573 15.27 8.36 13.67
CA ILE A 573 14.19 9.14 13.05
C ILE A 573 14.42 10.64 13.25
N VAL A 574 14.67 11.06 14.50
CA VAL A 574 14.78 12.49 14.84
C VAL A 574 16.04 13.12 14.26
N ASP A 575 17.16 12.41 14.20
CA ASP A 575 18.39 12.89 13.55
C ASP A 575 18.19 13.06 12.03
N GLY A 576 17.47 12.13 11.38
CA GLY A 576 17.09 12.26 9.99
C GLY A 576 16.23 13.51 9.75
N LEU A 577 15.21 13.72 10.59
CA LEU A 577 14.38 14.92 10.55
C LEU A 577 15.22 16.20 10.75
N ARG A 578 16.13 16.22 11.73
CA ARG A 578 17.04 17.37 11.95
C ARG A 578 17.90 17.65 10.72
N ALA A 579 18.45 16.61 10.10
CA ALA A 579 19.28 16.76 8.91
C ALA A 579 18.44 17.34 7.75
N TYR A 580 17.28 16.78 7.48
CA TYR A 580 16.37 17.22 6.43
C TYR A 580 15.98 18.71 6.58
N PHE A 581 15.52 19.12 7.76
CA PHE A 581 15.12 20.50 8.01
C PHE A 581 16.32 21.46 8.12
N LYS A 582 17.49 20.97 8.51
CA LYS A 582 18.71 21.76 8.47
C LYS A 582 19.11 22.07 7.03
N ASP A 583 19.08 21.08 6.15
CA ASP A 583 19.42 21.27 4.73
C ASP A 583 18.43 22.22 4.05
N LEU A 584 17.15 22.10 4.34
CA LEU A 584 16.11 23.02 3.85
C LEU A 584 16.40 24.47 4.32
N ARG A 585 16.69 24.68 5.61
CA ARG A 585 17.03 25.99 6.17
C ARG A 585 18.30 26.58 5.57
N ASP A 586 19.31 25.75 5.30
CA ASP A 586 20.56 26.20 4.72
C ASP A 586 20.40 26.55 3.23
N GLN A 587 19.52 25.87 2.51
CA GLN A 587 19.11 26.26 1.15
C GLN A 587 18.38 27.61 1.14
N GLU A 588 17.47 27.87 2.07
CA GLU A 588 16.78 29.17 2.18
C GLU A 588 17.74 30.34 2.45
N LYS A 589 18.82 30.11 3.20
CA LYS A 589 19.83 31.16 3.47
C LYS A 589 20.74 31.49 2.28
N ARG A 590 20.93 30.55 1.37
CA ARG A 590 21.76 30.73 0.16
C ARG A 590 21.03 31.47 -0.97
N ARG A 591 19.72 31.60 -0.84
CA ARG A 591 18.81 32.35 -1.73
C ARG A 591 18.62 33.77 -1.24
#